data_ae750827dc6ba348b6400270eba3c54e
#
_entry.id   ae750827dc6ba348b6400270eba3c54e
#
_cell.length_a   1.000
_cell.length_b   1.000
_cell.length_c   1.000
_cell.angle_alpha   90.00
_cell.angle_beta   90.00
_cell.angle_gamma   90.00
#
_symmetry.space_group_name_H-M   'P 1'
#
loop_
_entity.id
_entity.type
_entity.pdbx_description
1 polymer ?
#
loop_
_entity_poly.entity_id
_entity_poly.type
_entity_poly.pdbx_seq_one_letter_code
_entity_poly.pdbx_strand_id
1 'polypeptide(L)'
;MNSKVAAFRASLLFVACATVDSLILIIIGLLIGIEFAILVPCSVVLASFWIFFVFRKIDSFILKKINAVPVNLETHPRFINLVEGVCISYGFRKPQLFFIEDAAPNMMMVGRDAQHSNLVVTTGLLDRVKRTELEGLITHELSRSRNRTSYLEGALAIIVAWPWAFLPSVVSKVGAKFLDPWTIAEIDIAAVGLTRYPPGLEKALESLYSDGREPTHNPRFCRHMWINPPSEALINSGFSTNDRIAALAEL
;
A
#
# COMPACT_ATOMS: atom_id res chain seq x y z
N MET A 1 7.22 -11.66 5.18
CA MET A 1 8.24 -11.36 4.11
C MET A 1 9.34 -10.47 4.66
N ASN A 2 10.63 -10.81 4.50
CA ASN A 2 11.75 -9.98 4.96
C ASN A 2 11.78 -8.66 4.14
N SER A 3 12.09 -7.53 4.78
CA SER A 3 12.19 -6.20 4.15
C SER A 3 13.15 -6.14 2.95
N LYS A 4 14.20 -6.99 2.95
CA LYS A 4 15.12 -7.14 1.82
C LYS A 4 14.46 -7.80 0.61
N VAL A 5 13.58 -8.78 0.82
CA VAL A 5 12.84 -9.47 -0.25
C VAL A 5 11.82 -8.53 -0.89
N ALA A 6 11.08 -7.76 -0.09
CA ALA A 6 10.14 -6.76 -0.60
C ALA A 6 10.86 -5.68 -1.44
N ALA A 7 11.98 -5.17 -0.93
CA ALA A 7 12.79 -4.19 -1.67
C ALA A 7 13.35 -4.77 -2.97
N PHE A 8 13.84 -6.01 -2.96
CA PHE A 8 14.34 -6.69 -4.16
C PHE A 8 13.23 -6.88 -5.20
N ARG A 9 12.05 -7.37 -4.79
CA ARG A 9 10.90 -7.52 -5.68
C ARG A 9 10.48 -6.18 -6.29
N ALA A 10 10.43 -5.10 -5.49
CA ALA A 10 10.14 -3.78 -6.00
C ALA A 10 11.21 -3.30 -7.01
N SER A 11 12.50 -3.50 -6.71
CA SER A 11 13.58 -3.15 -7.65
C SER A 11 13.48 -3.93 -8.95
N LEU A 12 13.16 -5.22 -8.90
CA LEU A 12 12.95 -6.05 -10.07
C LEU A 12 11.78 -5.53 -10.93
N LEU A 13 10.69 -5.10 -10.29
CA LEU A 13 9.55 -4.50 -10.96
C LEU A 13 9.95 -3.20 -11.69
N PHE A 14 10.71 -2.34 -11.03
CA PHE A 14 11.21 -1.10 -11.64
C PHE A 14 12.11 -1.37 -12.84
N VAL A 15 13.04 -2.32 -12.73
CA VAL A 15 13.94 -2.70 -13.83
C VAL A 15 13.14 -3.29 -15.00
N ALA A 16 12.19 -4.18 -14.73
CA ALA A 16 11.33 -4.75 -15.78
C ALA A 16 10.53 -3.67 -16.50
N CYS A 17 9.97 -2.70 -15.77
CA CYS A 17 9.24 -1.59 -16.38
C CYS A 17 10.16 -0.71 -17.22
N ALA A 18 11.36 -0.37 -16.72
CA ALA A 18 12.36 0.38 -17.47
C ALA A 18 12.74 -0.28 -18.79
N THR A 19 12.92 -1.59 -18.77
CA THR A 19 13.26 -2.32 -20.01
C THR A 19 12.13 -2.27 -21.01
N VAL A 20 10.88 -2.42 -20.56
CA VAL A 20 9.69 -2.31 -21.43
C VAL A 20 9.57 -0.90 -22.00
N ASP A 21 9.67 0.13 -21.17
CA ASP A 21 9.59 1.54 -21.60
C ASP A 21 10.72 1.87 -22.60
N SER A 22 11.95 1.42 -22.33
CA SER A 22 13.08 1.60 -23.25
C SER A 22 12.85 0.91 -24.60
N LEU A 23 12.31 -0.31 -24.61
CA LEU A 23 11.99 -1.03 -25.85
C LEU A 23 10.91 -0.31 -26.63
N ILE A 24 9.87 0.20 -25.99
CA ILE A 24 8.82 0.98 -26.65
C ILE A 24 9.40 2.25 -27.29
N LEU A 25 10.24 2.99 -26.56
CA LEU A 25 10.88 4.19 -27.06
C LEU A 25 11.81 3.89 -28.26
N ILE A 26 12.56 2.78 -28.21
CA ILE A 26 13.41 2.34 -29.33
C ILE A 26 12.56 2.03 -30.56
N ILE A 27 11.48 1.26 -30.41
CA ILE A 27 10.58 0.93 -31.53
C ILE A 27 9.99 2.19 -32.17
N ILE A 28 9.47 3.12 -31.34
CA ILE A 28 8.91 4.38 -31.83
C ILE A 28 9.99 5.19 -32.55
N GLY A 29 11.17 5.31 -31.98
CA GLY A 29 12.28 6.08 -32.56
C GLY A 29 12.75 5.51 -33.91
N LEU A 30 12.80 4.19 -34.05
CA LEU A 30 13.12 3.53 -35.33
C LEU A 30 12.06 3.82 -36.41
N LEU A 31 10.78 3.84 -36.02
CA LEU A 31 9.68 4.15 -36.95
C LEU A 31 9.73 5.58 -37.47
N ILE A 32 10.29 6.53 -36.72
CA ILE A 32 10.47 7.92 -37.16
C ILE A 32 11.86 8.20 -37.73
N GLY A 33 12.69 7.16 -37.95
CA GLY A 33 13.97 7.25 -38.66
C GLY A 33 15.14 7.76 -37.80
N ILE A 34 15.09 7.68 -36.48
CA ILE A 34 16.20 8.06 -35.61
C ILE A 34 17.25 6.93 -35.59
N GLU A 35 18.53 7.31 -35.66
CA GLU A 35 19.64 6.34 -35.63
C GLU A 35 19.70 5.54 -34.34
N PHE A 36 19.88 4.24 -34.45
CA PHE A 36 19.94 3.29 -33.32
C PHE A 36 20.99 3.67 -32.26
N ALA A 37 22.14 4.18 -32.70
CA ALA A 37 23.23 4.60 -31.83
C ALA A 37 22.83 5.74 -30.85
N ILE A 38 21.87 6.58 -31.24
CA ILE A 38 21.34 7.66 -30.39
C ILE A 38 20.15 7.17 -29.58
N LEU A 39 19.31 6.32 -30.16
CA LEU A 39 18.09 5.84 -29.54
C LEU A 39 18.34 5.05 -28.24
N VAL A 40 19.30 4.13 -28.26
CA VAL A 40 19.56 3.26 -27.11
C VAL A 40 19.98 4.05 -25.85
N PRO A 41 21.01 4.89 -25.88
CA PRO A 41 21.39 5.65 -24.70
C PRO A 41 20.31 6.65 -24.26
N CYS A 42 19.63 7.29 -25.18
CA CYS A 42 18.54 8.22 -24.85
C CYS A 42 17.36 7.51 -24.17
N SER A 43 16.94 6.35 -24.68
CA SER A 43 15.83 5.58 -24.08
C SER A 43 16.17 5.11 -22.66
N VAL A 44 17.39 4.64 -22.42
CA VAL A 44 17.83 4.22 -21.09
C VAL A 44 17.86 5.40 -20.10
N VAL A 45 18.35 6.55 -20.52
CA VAL A 45 18.37 7.76 -19.68
C VAL A 45 16.95 8.22 -19.37
N LEU A 46 16.07 8.29 -20.36
CA LEU A 46 14.67 8.70 -20.15
C LEU A 46 13.92 7.73 -19.25
N ALA A 47 14.06 6.42 -19.47
CA ALA A 47 13.42 5.41 -18.62
C ALA A 47 13.95 5.47 -17.18
N SER A 48 15.26 5.64 -16.99
CA SER A 48 15.86 5.79 -15.66
C SER A 48 15.37 7.06 -14.94
N PHE A 49 15.28 8.17 -15.67
CA PHE A 49 14.74 9.42 -15.13
C PHE A 49 13.27 9.29 -14.76
N TRP A 50 12.47 8.66 -15.62
CA TRP A 50 11.05 8.39 -15.37
C TRP A 50 10.87 7.56 -14.10
N ILE A 51 11.60 6.46 -13.96
CA ILE A 51 11.56 5.60 -12.78
C ILE A 51 11.95 6.36 -11.51
N PHE A 52 13.04 7.14 -11.58
CA PHE A 52 13.46 7.97 -10.44
C PHE A 52 12.36 8.96 -10.03
N PHE A 53 11.70 9.59 -11.00
CA PHE A 53 10.60 10.51 -10.74
C PHE A 53 9.39 9.79 -10.12
N VAL A 54 8.98 8.66 -10.68
CA VAL A 54 7.89 7.83 -10.13
C VAL A 54 8.22 7.40 -8.70
N PHE A 55 9.42 6.89 -8.46
CA PHE A 55 9.89 6.51 -7.13
C PHE A 55 9.77 7.66 -6.10
N ARG A 56 10.13 8.87 -6.52
CA ARG A 56 10.09 10.06 -5.64
C ARG A 56 8.68 10.58 -5.37
N LYS A 57 7.75 10.36 -6.30
CA LYS A 57 6.41 10.98 -6.28
C LYS A 57 5.25 10.02 -6.01
N ILE A 58 5.53 8.73 -5.91
CA ILE A 58 4.51 7.66 -5.75
C ILE A 58 3.55 7.97 -4.58
N ASP A 59 4.11 8.35 -3.43
CA ASP A 59 3.33 8.60 -2.21
C ASP A 59 2.37 9.78 -2.41
N SER A 60 2.91 10.91 -2.89
CA SER A 60 2.12 12.12 -3.14
C SER A 60 1.05 11.92 -4.22
N PHE A 61 1.33 11.09 -5.23
CA PHE A 61 0.38 10.77 -6.29
C PHE A 61 -0.80 9.97 -5.73
N ILE A 62 -0.53 8.91 -4.96
CA ILE A 62 -1.57 8.08 -4.35
C ILE A 62 -2.42 8.92 -3.40
N LEU A 63 -1.80 9.66 -2.46
CA LEU A 63 -2.50 10.51 -1.50
C LEU A 63 -3.43 11.52 -2.18
N LYS A 64 -2.96 12.16 -3.26
CA LYS A 64 -3.79 13.08 -4.05
C LYS A 64 -4.97 12.38 -4.72
N LYS A 65 -4.77 11.16 -5.24
CA LYS A 65 -5.82 10.41 -5.95
C LYS A 65 -6.93 9.89 -5.04
N ILE A 66 -6.61 9.64 -3.77
CA ILE A 66 -7.59 9.24 -2.75
C ILE A 66 -8.15 10.43 -1.95
N ASN A 67 -7.79 11.66 -2.32
CA ASN A 67 -8.19 12.89 -1.62
C ASN A 67 -7.83 12.90 -0.13
N ALA A 68 -6.67 12.36 0.23
CA ALA A 68 -6.19 12.34 1.60
C ALA A 68 -5.73 13.74 2.05
N VAL A 69 -6.21 14.17 3.22
CA VAL A 69 -5.90 15.46 3.83
C VAL A 69 -5.01 15.26 5.05
N PRO A 70 -3.96 16.07 5.25
CA PRO A 70 -3.13 15.97 6.45
C PRO A 70 -3.94 16.15 7.73
N VAL A 71 -3.67 15.31 8.72
CA VAL A 71 -4.31 15.40 10.04
C VAL A 71 -3.76 16.60 10.81
N ASN A 72 -4.65 17.39 11.40
CA ASN A 72 -4.30 18.48 12.31
C ASN A 72 -4.59 18.08 13.76
N LEU A 73 -3.77 18.57 14.70
CA LEU A 73 -3.94 18.36 16.15
C LEU A 73 -5.30 18.83 16.68
N GLU A 74 -5.89 19.85 16.05
CA GLU A 74 -7.19 20.40 16.46
C GLU A 74 -8.36 19.47 16.06
N THR A 75 -8.22 18.73 14.96
CA THR A 75 -9.31 17.91 14.41
C THR A 75 -9.37 16.50 14.95
N HIS A 76 -8.21 15.84 15.10
CA HIS A 76 -8.14 14.42 15.48
C HIS A 76 -7.08 14.14 16.55
N PRO A 77 -7.11 14.81 17.73
CA PRO A 77 -6.07 14.67 18.75
C PRO A 77 -5.95 13.26 19.31
N ARG A 78 -7.08 12.54 19.43
CA ARG A 78 -7.10 11.16 19.94
C ARG A 78 -6.34 10.20 19.03
N PHE A 79 -6.52 10.35 17.71
CA PHE A 79 -5.82 9.53 16.72
C PHE A 79 -4.31 9.79 16.74
N ILE A 80 -3.90 11.06 16.74
CA ILE A 80 -2.47 11.44 16.79
C ILE A 80 -1.81 10.86 18.05
N ASN A 81 -2.40 11.07 19.22
CA ASN A 81 -1.86 10.58 20.48
C ASN A 81 -1.77 9.05 20.52
N LEU A 82 -2.73 8.35 19.93
CA LEU A 82 -2.70 6.90 19.87
C LEU A 82 -1.56 6.41 18.96
N VAL A 83 -1.40 6.99 17.78
CA VAL A 83 -0.29 6.64 16.86
C VAL A 83 1.06 6.92 17.52
N GLU A 84 1.21 8.06 18.20
CA GLU A 84 2.44 8.38 18.93
C GLU A 84 2.72 7.36 20.04
N GLY A 85 1.70 7.00 20.82
CA GLY A 85 1.80 5.99 21.86
C GLY A 85 2.25 4.64 21.31
N VAL A 86 1.65 4.18 20.20
CA VAL A 86 2.02 2.93 19.52
C VAL A 86 3.46 3.00 19.00
N CYS A 87 3.85 4.13 18.40
CA CYS A 87 5.21 4.29 17.88
C CYS A 87 6.27 4.23 19.00
N ILE A 88 6.00 4.89 20.13
CA ILE A 88 6.91 4.87 21.29
C ILE A 88 6.95 3.47 21.91
N SER A 89 5.80 2.83 22.12
CA SER A 89 5.69 1.55 22.79
C SER A 89 6.38 0.41 22.03
N TYR A 90 6.29 0.42 20.71
CA TYR A 90 6.76 -0.70 19.87
C TYR A 90 7.99 -0.35 19.01
N GLY A 91 8.56 0.84 19.20
CA GLY A 91 9.77 1.28 18.50
C GLY A 91 9.58 1.52 17.01
N PHE A 92 8.39 1.98 16.60
CA PHE A 92 8.15 2.41 15.24
C PHE A 92 8.51 3.87 15.05
N ARG A 93 8.91 4.23 13.82
CA ARG A 93 9.00 5.63 13.42
C ARG A 93 7.59 6.17 13.14
N LYS A 94 7.29 7.36 13.65
CA LYS A 94 6.01 8.02 13.43
C LYS A 94 5.82 8.36 11.96
N PRO A 95 4.74 7.87 11.30
CA PRO A 95 4.40 8.24 9.93
C PRO A 95 3.79 9.65 9.89
N GLN A 96 3.70 10.23 8.70
CA GLN A 96 2.79 11.34 8.48
C GLN A 96 1.35 10.82 8.50
N LEU A 97 0.44 11.61 9.08
CA LEU A 97 -0.95 11.18 9.29
C LEU A 97 -1.86 11.93 8.33
N PHE A 98 -2.72 11.18 7.68
CA PHE A 98 -3.73 11.69 6.76
C PHE A 98 -5.10 11.10 7.10
N PHE A 99 -6.16 11.84 6.78
CA PHE A 99 -7.51 11.34 6.86
C PHE A 99 -8.27 11.58 5.56
N ILE A 100 -9.33 10.82 5.38
CA ILE A 100 -10.31 10.99 4.30
C ILE A 100 -11.67 11.12 4.96
N GLU A 101 -12.42 12.15 4.61
CA GLU A 101 -13.82 12.29 5.03
C GLU A 101 -14.68 11.28 4.27
N ASP A 102 -14.82 10.09 4.85
CA ASP A 102 -15.58 8.99 4.26
C ASP A 102 -16.19 8.13 5.36
N ALA A 103 -17.45 7.78 5.21
CA ALA A 103 -18.18 6.95 6.18
C ALA A 103 -17.80 5.47 6.13
N ALA A 104 -17.18 5.01 5.05
CA ALA A 104 -16.69 3.64 4.93
C ALA A 104 -15.45 3.43 5.81
N PRO A 105 -15.46 2.47 6.75
CA PRO A 105 -14.34 2.26 7.66
C PRO A 105 -13.19 1.58 6.94
N ASN A 106 -12.04 2.25 6.81
CA ASN A 106 -10.83 1.64 6.27
C ASN A 106 -9.55 2.40 6.66
N MET A 107 -8.40 1.76 6.45
CA MET A 107 -7.07 2.31 6.71
C MET A 107 -6.08 1.78 5.68
N MET A 108 -5.05 2.55 5.35
CA MET A 108 -3.94 2.09 4.50
C MET A 108 -2.64 2.77 4.86
N MET A 109 -1.54 2.09 4.58
CA MET A 109 -0.20 2.66 4.63
C MET A 109 0.32 2.93 3.22
N VAL A 110 0.75 4.15 2.99
CA VAL A 110 1.38 4.57 1.72
C VAL A 110 2.79 5.05 2.02
N GLY A 111 3.81 4.43 1.40
CA GLY A 111 5.17 4.90 1.64
C GLY A 111 6.25 4.00 1.08
N ARG A 112 7.46 4.57 0.93
CA ARG A 112 8.64 3.90 0.38
C ARG A 112 9.41 3.11 1.43
N ASP A 113 9.39 3.58 2.64
CA ASP A 113 10.09 3.01 3.79
C ASP A 113 9.52 3.58 5.10
N ALA A 114 10.02 3.10 6.24
CA ALA A 114 9.59 3.59 7.55
C ALA A 114 9.87 5.08 7.81
N GLN A 115 10.77 5.70 7.02
CA GLN A 115 11.07 7.15 7.14
C GLN A 115 10.13 8.02 6.32
N HIS A 116 9.61 7.47 5.22
CA HIS A 116 8.73 8.14 4.27
C HIS A 116 7.42 7.36 4.18
N SER A 117 6.76 7.21 5.31
CA SER A 117 5.48 6.49 5.43
C SER A 117 4.37 7.46 5.80
N ASN A 118 3.20 7.21 5.24
CA ASN A 118 1.98 8.00 5.41
C ASN A 118 0.86 7.04 5.80
N LEU A 119 0.29 7.22 6.98
CA LEU A 119 -0.85 6.46 7.46
C LEU A 119 -2.12 7.21 7.12
N VAL A 120 -2.99 6.60 6.35
CA VAL A 120 -4.27 7.16 5.92
C VAL A 120 -5.40 6.43 6.62
N VAL A 121 -6.33 7.17 7.20
CA VAL A 121 -7.50 6.64 7.89
C VAL A 121 -8.77 7.33 7.39
N THR A 122 -9.88 6.61 7.30
CA THR A 122 -11.18 7.22 7.05
C THR A 122 -11.83 7.69 8.35
N THR A 123 -12.64 8.75 8.29
CA THR A 123 -13.41 9.21 9.46
C THR A 123 -14.35 8.14 9.97
N GLY A 124 -14.98 7.36 9.07
CA GLY A 124 -15.85 6.26 9.45
C GLY A 124 -15.16 5.15 10.24
N LEU A 125 -13.85 4.94 10.05
CA LEU A 125 -13.07 4.04 10.90
C LEU A 125 -12.91 4.59 12.31
N LEU A 126 -12.52 5.86 12.44
CA LEU A 126 -12.27 6.51 13.73
C LEU A 126 -13.53 6.57 14.61
N ASP A 127 -14.70 6.70 13.98
CA ASP A 127 -16.00 6.75 14.67
C ASP A 127 -16.49 5.37 15.13
N ARG A 128 -16.02 4.30 14.48
CA ARG A 128 -16.57 2.95 14.67
C ARG A 128 -15.73 2.08 15.60
N VAL A 129 -14.42 2.13 15.49
CA VAL A 129 -13.54 1.21 16.22
C VAL A 129 -13.15 1.73 17.59
N LYS A 130 -13.02 0.82 18.54
CA LYS A 130 -12.54 1.13 19.89
C LYS A 130 -11.02 1.37 19.87
N ARG A 131 -10.52 1.96 20.96
CA ARG A 131 -9.10 2.30 21.09
C ARG A 131 -8.18 1.10 20.89
N THR A 132 -8.50 -0.06 21.50
CA THR A 132 -7.69 -1.28 21.38
C THR A 132 -7.74 -1.90 19.99
N GLU A 133 -8.87 -1.79 19.30
CA GLU A 133 -9.07 -2.21 17.92
C GLU A 133 -8.25 -1.32 16.98
N LEU A 134 -8.32 0.00 17.17
CA LEU A 134 -7.53 0.97 16.40
C LEU A 134 -6.02 0.79 16.63
N GLU A 135 -5.59 0.46 17.87
CA GLU A 135 -4.20 0.12 18.18
C GLU A 135 -3.72 -1.09 17.39
N GLY A 136 -4.54 -2.15 17.29
CA GLY A 136 -4.24 -3.32 16.46
C GLY A 136 -4.05 -2.97 14.99
N LEU A 137 -4.97 -2.19 14.41
CA LEU A 137 -4.89 -1.75 13.02
C LEU A 137 -3.65 -0.87 12.75
N ILE A 138 -3.36 0.10 13.63
CA ILE A 138 -2.18 0.96 13.51
C ILE A 138 -0.90 0.12 13.58
N THR A 139 -0.82 -0.84 14.53
CA THR A 139 0.36 -1.70 14.68
C THR A 139 0.55 -2.59 13.46
N HIS A 140 -0.52 -3.11 12.86
CA HIS A 140 -0.49 -3.85 11.59
C HIS A 140 0.07 -2.98 10.46
N GLU A 141 -0.45 -1.77 10.25
CA GLU A 141 -0.01 -0.90 9.17
C GLU A 141 1.45 -0.42 9.35
N LEU A 142 1.87 -0.14 10.58
CA LEU A 142 3.26 0.20 10.87
C LEU A 142 4.20 -0.99 10.63
N SER A 143 3.75 -2.22 10.89
CA SER A 143 4.49 -3.45 10.57
C SER A 143 4.64 -3.65 9.06
N ARG A 144 3.59 -3.33 8.26
CA ARG A 144 3.67 -3.31 6.79
C ARG A 144 4.74 -2.34 6.30
N SER A 145 4.77 -1.13 6.86
CA SER A 145 5.78 -0.11 6.52
C SER A 145 7.20 -0.59 6.87
N ARG A 146 7.41 -1.15 8.06
CA ARG A 146 8.71 -1.67 8.50
C ARG A 146 9.21 -2.81 7.60
N ASN A 147 8.31 -3.67 7.12
CA ASN A 147 8.62 -4.77 6.22
C ASN A 147 8.69 -4.35 4.74
N ARG A 148 8.48 -3.08 4.43
CA ARG A 148 8.43 -2.51 3.06
C ARG A 148 7.36 -3.12 2.16
N THR A 149 6.36 -3.78 2.72
CA THR A 149 5.24 -4.33 1.95
C THR A 149 4.40 -3.22 1.33
N SER A 150 4.11 -2.16 2.10
CA SER A 150 3.41 -0.97 1.60
C SER A 150 4.14 -0.30 0.42
N TYR A 151 5.48 -0.34 0.40
CA TYR A 151 6.27 0.14 -0.73
C TYR A 151 6.08 -0.70 -1.99
N LEU A 152 6.13 -2.04 -1.85
CA LEU A 152 5.92 -2.95 -2.98
C LEU A 152 4.50 -2.79 -3.56
N GLU A 153 3.50 -2.68 -2.70
CA GLU A 153 2.11 -2.45 -3.09
C GLU A 153 1.93 -1.11 -3.80
N GLY A 154 2.54 -0.05 -3.30
CA GLY A 154 2.55 1.26 -3.95
C GLY A 154 3.24 1.23 -5.32
N ALA A 155 4.36 0.52 -5.45
CA ALA A 155 5.04 0.30 -6.71
C ALA A 155 4.15 -0.45 -7.71
N LEU A 156 3.49 -1.53 -7.28
CA LEU A 156 2.54 -2.27 -8.10
C LEU A 156 1.34 -1.40 -8.52
N ALA A 157 0.84 -0.56 -7.62
CA ALA A 157 -0.26 0.36 -7.92
C ALA A 157 0.08 1.31 -9.07
N ILE A 158 1.24 1.94 -9.03
CA ILE A 158 1.62 2.98 -10.01
C ILE A 158 2.23 2.38 -11.28
N ILE A 159 3.07 1.36 -11.15
CA ILE A 159 3.82 0.83 -12.29
C ILE A 159 2.98 -0.17 -13.10
N VAL A 160 2.15 -0.95 -12.42
CA VAL A 160 1.37 -2.02 -13.04
C VAL A 160 -0.10 -1.68 -13.11
N ALA A 161 -0.73 -1.41 -11.96
CA ALA A 161 -2.18 -1.31 -11.93
C ALA A 161 -2.71 -0.02 -12.59
N TRP A 162 -2.02 1.12 -12.44
CA TRP A 162 -2.49 2.38 -13.01
C TRP A 162 -2.38 2.44 -14.55
N PRO A 163 -1.22 2.18 -15.19
CA PRO A 163 -1.11 2.25 -16.65
C PRO A 163 -1.82 1.10 -17.37
N TRP A 164 -1.93 -0.08 -16.73
CA TRP A 164 -2.51 -1.29 -17.32
C TRP A 164 -3.92 -1.62 -16.78
N ALA A 165 -4.60 -0.65 -16.16
CA ALA A 165 -5.94 -0.85 -15.57
C ALA A 165 -7.00 -1.34 -16.58
N PHE A 166 -6.77 -1.15 -17.88
CA PHE A 166 -7.62 -1.65 -18.97
C PHE A 166 -7.42 -3.14 -19.27
N LEU A 167 -6.36 -3.76 -18.72
CA LEU A 167 -6.07 -5.19 -18.82
C LEU A 167 -6.05 -5.87 -17.44
N PRO A 168 -7.20 -5.98 -16.75
CA PRO A 168 -7.25 -6.45 -15.36
C PRO A 168 -6.66 -7.85 -15.15
N SER A 169 -6.79 -8.74 -16.13
CA SER A 169 -6.21 -10.09 -16.06
C SER A 169 -4.67 -10.09 -16.06
N VAL A 170 -4.04 -9.15 -16.73
CA VAL A 170 -2.58 -9.00 -16.73
C VAL A 170 -2.13 -8.42 -15.39
N VAL A 171 -2.81 -7.37 -14.92
CA VAL A 171 -2.52 -6.73 -13.63
C VAL A 171 -2.64 -7.74 -12.49
N SER A 172 -3.70 -8.53 -12.47
CA SER A 172 -3.92 -9.55 -11.45
C SER A 172 -2.82 -10.63 -11.46
N LYS A 173 -2.44 -11.16 -12.63
CA LYS A 173 -1.38 -12.16 -12.75
C LYS A 173 -0.01 -11.62 -12.30
N VAL A 174 0.32 -10.39 -12.69
CA VAL A 174 1.56 -9.74 -12.26
C VAL A 174 1.53 -9.50 -10.76
N GLY A 175 0.45 -8.95 -10.23
CA GLY A 175 0.28 -8.72 -8.79
C GLY A 175 0.45 -9.99 -7.97
N ALA A 176 -0.23 -11.08 -8.35
CA ALA A 176 -0.13 -12.38 -7.68
C ALA A 176 1.29 -12.97 -7.67
N LYS A 177 2.14 -12.63 -8.66
CA LYS A 177 3.54 -13.06 -8.69
C LYS A 177 4.42 -12.30 -7.68
N PHE A 178 4.08 -11.04 -7.40
CA PHE A 178 4.89 -10.17 -6.54
C PHE A 178 4.41 -10.16 -5.09
N LEU A 179 3.08 -10.26 -4.86
CA LEU A 179 2.50 -10.33 -3.53
C LEU A 179 2.35 -11.79 -3.10
N ASP A 180 2.96 -12.11 -1.97
CA ASP A 180 2.86 -13.43 -1.37
C ASP A 180 1.65 -13.41 -0.40
N PRO A 181 0.68 -14.34 -0.56
CA PRO A 181 -0.48 -14.44 0.34
C PRO A 181 -0.11 -14.50 1.82
N TRP A 182 0.94 -15.24 2.14
CA TRP A 182 1.41 -15.40 3.52
C TRP A 182 1.98 -14.13 4.15
N THR A 183 2.34 -13.14 3.33
CA THR A 183 2.91 -11.88 3.85
C THR A 183 1.94 -11.14 4.77
N ILE A 184 0.65 -11.13 4.44
CA ILE A 184 -0.37 -10.46 5.27
C ILE A 184 -0.54 -11.19 6.59
N ALA A 185 -0.61 -12.52 6.57
CA ALA A 185 -0.70 -13.32 7.78
C ALA A 185 0.52 -13.13 8.70
N GLU A 186 1.75 -13.10 8.13
CA GLU A 186 2.96 -12.80 8.89
C GLU A 186 2.91 -11.40 9.55
N ILE A 187 2.31 -10.42 8.87
CA ILE A 187 2.18 -9.06 9.41
C ILE A 187 1.12 -9.04 10.52
N ASP A 188 0.01 -9.76 10.36
CA ASP A 188 -1.02 -9.92 11.39
C ASP A 188 -0.41 -10.54 12.66
N ILE A 189 0.32 -11.65 12.53
CA ILE A 189 1.02 -12.30 13.63
C ILE A 189 2.04 -11.36 14.28
N ALA A 190 2.80 -10.61 13.48
CA ALA A 190 3.76 -9.64 14.02
C ALA A 190 3.08 -8.51 14.79
N ALA A 191 1.95 -8.00 14.32
CA ALA A 191 1.17 -6.97 14.98
C ALA A 191 0.59 -7.47 16.31
N VAL A 192 0.01 -8.68 16.31
CA VAL A 192 -0.49 -9.34 17.53
C VAL A 192 0.64 -9.63 18.50
N GLY A 193 1.81 -10.08 18.01
CA GLY A 193 2.98 -10.32 18.86
C GLY A 193 3.47 -9.06 19.58
N LEU A 194 3.30 -7.88 18.99
CA LEU A 194 3.63 -6.59 19.61
C LEU A 194 2.56 -6.15 20.60
N THR A 195 1.29 -6.16 20.20
CA THR A 195 0.17 -5.73 21.06
C THR A 195 -0.14 -6.72 22.17
N ARG A 196 0.23 -7.99 21.99
CA ARG A 196 -0.11 -9.12 22.88
C ARG A 196 -1.61 -9.24 23.14
N TYR A 197 -2.41 -8.78 22.18
CA TYR A 197 -3.88 -8.77 22.29
C TYR A 197 -4.53 -9.09 20.94
N PRO A 198 -4.61 -10.38 20.54
CA PRO A 198 -5.24 -10.82 19.29
C PRO A 198 -6.65 -10.26 19.06
N PRO A 199 -7.56 -10.22 20.07
CA PRO A 199 -8.91 -9.73 19.86
C PRO A 199 -9.00 -8.26 19.42
N GLY A 200 -7.94 -7.47 19.60
CA GLY A 200 -7.91 -6.09 19.14
C GLY A 200 -7.93 -6.00 17.62
N LEU A 201 -7.03 -6.71 16.95
CA LEU A 201 -6.96 -6.74 15.48
C LEU A 201 -8.13 -7.54 14.87
N GLU A 202 -8.48 -8.69 15.47
CA GLU A 202 -9.59 -9.55 15.07
C GLU A 202 -10.91 -8.76 14.98
N LYS A 203 -11.36 -8.16 16.06
CA LYS A 203 -12.61 -7.39 16.14
C LYS A 203 -12.61 -6.16 15.23
N ALA A 204 -11.45 -5.53 15.06
CA ALA A 204 -11.30 -4.45 14.11
C ALA A 204 -11.58 -4.93 12.69
N LEU A 205 -10.96 -6.03 12.26
CA LEU A 205 -11.19 -6.61 10.92
C LEU A 205 -12.64 -7.10 10.75
N GLU A 206 -13.24 -7.71 11.78
CA GLU A 206 -14.67 -8.07 11.77
C GLU A 206 -15.57 -6.85 11.54
N SER A 207 -15.28 -5.74 12.23
CA SER A 207 -16.02 -4.48 12.09
C SER A 207 -15.91 -3.89 10.68
N LEU A 208 -14.72 -3.97 10.07
CA LEU A 208 -14.50 -3.51 8.70
C LEU A 208 -15.18 -4.42 7.67
N TYR A 209 -15.06 -5.74 7.86
CA TYR A 209 -15.63 -6.74 6.96
C TYR A 209 -17.16 -6.73 6.98
N SER A 210 -17.77 -6.63 8.17
CA SER A 210 -19.22 -6.62 8.34
C SER A 210 -19.89 -5.35 7.79
N ASP A 211 -19.17 -4.24 7.74
CA ASP A 211 -19.66 -2.99 7.17
C ASP A 211 -19.83 -3.08 5.66
N GLY A 212 -18.87 -3.69 4.97
CA GLY A 212 -18.90 -3.94 3.52
C GLY A 212 -18.88 -2.70 2.63
N ARG A 213 -18.84 -1.48 3.20
CA ARG A 213 -18.73 -0.24 2.43
C ARG A 213 -17.31 -0.02 1.95
N GLU A 214 -17.18 0.47 0.71
CA GLU A 214 -15.91 0.89 0.15
C GLU A 214 -15.78 2.43 0.23
N PRO A 215 -14.55 2.95 0.45
CA PRO A 215 -14.31 4.38 0.39
C PRO A 215 -14.75 4.96 -0.97
N THR A 216 -15.42 6.10 -0.95
CA THR A 216 -15.98 6.76 -2.14
C THR A 216 -14.88 7.11 -3.16
N HIS A 217 -13.75 7.67 -2.68
CA HIS A 217 -12.58 7.95 -3.49
C HIS A 217 -11.60 6.78 -3.43
N ASN A 218 -11.95 5.69 -4.13
CA ASN A 218 -11.20 4.44 -4.14
C ASN A 218 -10.77 4.04 -5.55
N PRO A 219 -9.72 4.67 -6.13
CA PRO A 219 -9.25 4.35 -7.47
C PRO A 219 -8.85 2.88 -7.60
N ARG A 220 -9.25 2.23 -8.70
CA ARG A 220 -9.05 0.79 -8.93
C ARG A 220 -7.60 0.34 -8.78
N PHE A 221 -6.63 1.19 -9.13
CA PHE A 221 -5.21 0.85 -9.11
C PHE A 221 -4.62 0.69 -7.71
N CYS A 222 -5.21 1.31 -6.66
CA CYS A 222 -4.70 1.27 -5.28
C CYS A 222 -5.63 0.56 -4.29
N ARG A 223 -6.73 -0.07 -4.76
CA ARG A 223 -7.70 -0.77 -3.90
C ARG A 223 -7.09 -1.87 -3.05
N HIS A 224 -6.07 -2.54 -3.54
CA HIS A 224 -5.35 -3.61 -2.82
C HIS A 224 -4.51 -3.12 -1.64
N MET A 225 -4.28 -1.81 -1.53
CA MET A 225 -3.48 -1.22 -0.46
C MET A 225 -4.27 -1.03 0.84
N TRP A 226 -5.60 -1.04 0.78
CA TRP A 226 -6.44 -0.94 1.96
C TRP A 226 -6.29 -2.16 2.87
N ILE A 227 -6.42 -1.96 4.20
CA ILE A 227 -6.34 -3.05 5.17
C ILE A 227 -7.48 -4.07 4.99
N ASN A 228 -8.65 -3.59 4.57
CA ASN A 228 -9.77 -4.38 4.10
C ASN A 228 -10.01 -4.05 2.62
N PRO A 229 -9.30 -4.73 1.69
CA PRO A 229 -9.43 -4.47 0.27
C PRO A 229 -10.78 -4.99 -0.24
N PRO A 230 -11.44 -4.27 -1.18
CA PRO A 230 -12.65 -4.77 -1.81
C PRO A 230 -12.38 -6.03 -2.64
N SER A 231 -13.39 -6.88 -2.80
CA SER A 231 -13.30 -8.13 -3.56
C SER A 231 -12.91 -7.91 -5.03
N GLU A 232 -13.22 -6.74 -5.59
CA GLU A 232 -12.91 -6.36 -6.97
C GLU A 232 -11.54 -5.65 -7.12
N ALA A 233 -10.64 -5.75 -6.16
CA ALA A 233 -9.31 -5.21 -6.29
C ALA A 233 -8.58 -5.85 -7.49
N LEU A 234 -7.90 -5.01 -8.31
CA LEU A 234 -7.14 -5.49 -9.49
C LEU A 234 -6.01 -6.44 -9.09
N ILE A 235 -5.48 -6.26 -7.91
CA ILE A 235 -4.44 -7.10 -7.32
C ILE A 235 -5.03 -7.71 -6.06
N ASN A 236 -5.01 -9.03 -5.97
CA ASN A 236 -5.48 -9.77 -4.80
C ASN A 236 -4.29 -10.54 -4.21
N SER A 237 -4.09 -10.41 -2.92
CA SER A 237 -3.06 -11.14 -2.18
C SER A 237 -3.38 -12.63 -2.01
N GLY A 238 -4.60 -13.06 -2.34
CA GLY A 238 -5.04 -14.45 -2.15
C GLY A 238 -5.38 -14.82 -0.70
N PHE A 239 -5.30 -13.88 0.25
CA PHE A 239 -5.67 -14.07 1.65
C PHE A 239 -6.78 -13.07 2.00
N SER A 240 -8.00 -13.57 2.13
CA SER A 240 -9.18 -12.72 2.35
C SER A 240 -9.22 -12.19 3.79
N THR A 241 -9.97 -11.09 4.00
CA THR A 241 -10.18 -10.56 5.37
C THR A 241 -10.84 -11.61 6.26
N ASN A 242 -11.72 -12.44 5.72
CA ASN A 242 -12.37 -13.52 6.48
C ASN A 242 -11.38 -14.61 6.91
N ASP A 243 -10.43 -14.99 6.05
CA ASP A 243 -9.36 -15.94 6.40
C ASP A 243 -8.45 -15.37 7.49
N ARG A 244 -8.18 -14.05 7.46
CA ARG A 244 -7.40 -13.35 8.49
C ARG A 244 -8.10 -13.38 9.84
N ILE A 245 -9.41 -13.09 9.87
CA ILE A 245 -10.23 -13.14 11.09
C ILE A 245 -10.19 -14.55 11.68
N ALA A 246 -10.42 -15.59 10.86
CA ALA A 246 -10.38 -16.98 11.30
C ALA A 246 -9.01 -17.36 11.90
N ALA A 247 -7.92 -16.98 11.23
CA ALA A 247 -6.56 -17.25 11.72
C ALA A 247 -6.24 -16.50 13.03
N LEU A 248 -6.75 -15.28 13.22
CA LEU A 248 -6.54 -14.50 14.45
C LEU A 248 -7.34 -15.05 15.64
N ALA A 249 -8.50 -15.65 15.38
CA ALA A 249 -9.33 -16.29 16.41
C ALA A 249 -8.68 -17.56 17.00
N GLU A 250 -7.69 -18.14 16.32
CA GLU A 250 -6.94 -19.31 16.76
C GLU A 250 -5.70 -18.96 17.64
N LEU A 251 -5.34 -17.65 17.73
CA LEU A 251 -4.20 -17.15 18.51
C LEU A 251 -4.59 -16.78 19.95
#